data_da1a44dba32aaef797e3a8491a9e39ac
#
_entry.id   da1a44dba32aaef797e3a8491a9e39ac
#
_cell.length_a   1.000
_cell.length_b   1.000
_cell.length_c   1.000
_cell.angle_alpha   90.00
_cell.angle_beta   90.00
_cell.angle_gamma   90.00
#
_symmetry.space_group_name_H-M   'P 1'
#
loop_
_entity.id
_entity.type
_entity.pdbx_description
1 polymer ?
#
loop_
_entity_poly.entity_id
_entity_poly.type
_entity_poly.pdbx_seq_one_letter_code
_entity_poly.pdbx_strand_id
1 'polypeptide(L)'
;VRSRRQRQMCIRDSIKIAQIDIKPERLGRRAKVDIGLCGDVKLSIQSLLRMLNPKTDDSFLLKQLKRYEGVKKDLAAYTEDKGDVNKIHPEYVMSEIDKLSSDDAVFTVDTGMTCVWGARYLQATGKRHMLGSFNHGSMANALPQAIGAALAYPDRQVVALCGDGGLSMTLGAVSYTHLRAHETRHDL
;
A
#
# COMPACT_ATOMS: atom_id res chain seq x y z
N VAL A 1 28.19 -16.94 -7.09
CA VAL A 1 27.01 -16.07 -6.88
C VAL A 1 26.28 -16.56 -5.64
N ARG A 2 26.37 -15.80 -4.52
CA ARG A 2 25.66 -16.17 -3.28
C ARG A 2 24.17 -16.08 -3.48
N SER A 3 23.43 -17.11 -3.08
CA SER A 3 21.97 -17.16 -3.19
C SER A 3 21.30 -16.01 -2.42
N ARG A 4 20.08 -15.62 -2.78
CA ARG A 4 19.30 -14.58 -2.11
C ARG A 4 19.12 -14.87 -0.60
N ARG A 5 18.98 -16.17 -0.22
CA ARG A 5 18.94 -16.63 1.17
C ARG A 5 20.25 -16.37 1.92
N GLN A 6 21.40 -16.60 1.29
CA GLN A 6 22.72 -16.37 1.91
C GLN A 6 23.00 -14.88 2.14
N ARG A 7 22.55 -13.98 1.22
CA ARG A 7 22.66 -12.54 1.42
C ARG A 7 21.79 -12.04 2.58
N GLN A 8 20.59 -12.57 2.73
CA GLN A 8 19.73 -12.23 3.86
C GLN A 8 20.26 -12.76 5.20
N MET A 9 20.88 -13.94 5.21
CA MET A 9 21.50 -14.51 6.39
C MET A 9 22.68 -13.67 6.87
N CYS A 10 23.60 -13.30 5.97
CA CYS A 10 24.79 -12.50 6.33
C CYS A 10 24.44 -11.08 6.86
N ILE A 11 23.33 -10.51 6.45
CA ILE A 11 22.86 -9.20 6.95
C ILE A 11 22.22 -9.36 8.34
N ARG A 12 21.62 -10.51 8.65
CA ARG A 12 20.92 -10.75 9.90
C ARG A 12 21.82 -11.18 11.05
N ASP A 13 22.97 -11.78 10.76
CA ASP A 13 23.88 -12.28 11.81
C ASP A 13 24.54 -11.17 12.65
N SER A 14 24.60 -9.94 12.12
CA SER A 14 25.16 -8.77 12.80
C SER A 14 24.12 -7.80 13.39
N ILE A 15 22.84 -8.01 13.12
CA ILE A 15 21.77 -7.12 13.58
C ILE A 15 21.05 -7.78 14.75
N LYS A 16 20.91 -7.02 15.85
CA LYS A 16 20.07 -7.41 16.97
C LYS A 16 18.60 -7.15 16.64
N ILE A 17 17.74 -8.15 16.85
CA ILE A 17 16.33 -8.10 16.51
C ILE A 17 15.51 -8.13 17.80
N ALA A 18 14.75 -7.06 18.01
CA ALA A 18 13.67 -7.05 18.99
C ALA A 18 12.32 -7.25 18.29
N GLN A 19 11.51 -8.16 18.78
CA GLN A 19 10.18 -8.41 18.25
C GLN A 19 9.13 -8.19 19.34
N ILE A 20 8.09 -7.44 18.98
CA ILE A 20 6.90 -7.25 19.84
C ILE A 20 5.74 -7.94 19.12
N ASP A 21 5.06 -8.85 19.79
CA ASP A 21 3.86 -9.49 19.27
C ASP A 21 2.93 -9.82 20.44
N ILE A 22 1.62 -9.66 20.22
CA ILE A 22 0.61 -10.03 21.22
C ILE A 22 0.50 -11.55 21.38
N LYS A 23 0.92 -12.31 20.37
CA LYS A 23 0.89 -13.77 20.35
C LYS A 23 2.29 -14.34 20.57
N PRO A 24 2.57 -14.98 21.72
CA PRO A 24 3.91 -15.47 22.04
C PRO A 24 4.41 -16.50 21.03
N GLU A 25 3.52 -17.31 20.44
CA GLU A 25 3.86 -18.31 19.42
C GLU A 25 4.37 -17.72 18.09
N ARG A 26 4.25 -16.42 17.91
CA ARG A 26 4.80 -15.72 16.72
C ARG A 26 6.21 -15.20 16.92
N LEU A 27 6.66 -15.09 18.17
CA LEU A 27 8.01 -14.64 18.48
C LEU A 27 9.05 -15.62 17.91
N GLY A 28 10.01 -15.09 17.18
CA GLY A 28 11.10 -15.89 16.58
C GLY A 28 10.71 -16.73 15.36
N ARG A 29 9.45 -16.72 14.93
CA ARG A 29 8.95 -17.60 13.84
C ARG A 29 9.63 -17.34 12.49
N ARG A 30 10.04 -16.12 12.20
CA ARG A 30 10.63 -15.73 10.90
C ARG A 30 12.11 -15.43 10.96
N ALA A 31 12.63 -15.11 12.12
CA ALA A 31 14.03 -14.80 12.35
C ALA A 31 14.38 -15.10 13.81
N LYS A 32 15.67 -15.41 14.07
CA LYS A 32 16.17 -15.48 15.45
C LYS A 32 15.99 -14.10 16.11
N VAL A 33 15.34 -14.07 17.25
CA VAL A 33 15.03 -12.84 18.00
C VAL A 33 15.97 -12.79 19.22
N ASP A 34 16.61 -11.65 19.40
CA ASP A 34 17.47 -11.43 20.58
C ASP A 34 16.62 -10.99 21.78
N ILE A 35 15.58 -10.21 21.55
CA ILE A 35 14.65 -9.71 22.58
C ILE A 35 13.21 -9.93 22.08
N GLY A 36 12.47 -10.82 22.73
CA GLY A 36 11.05 -11.07 22.49
C GLY A 36 10.19 -10.40 23.57
N LEU A 37 9.28 -9.53 23.16
CA LEU A 37 8.30 -8.89 24.04
C LEU A 37 6.90 -9.36 23.65
N CYS A 38 6.23 -10.06 24.57
CA CYS A 38 4.84 -10.47 24.40
C CYS A 38 3.94 -9.36 24.93
N GLY A 39 3.17 -8.69 24.08
CA GLY A 39 2.27 -7.63 24.50
C GLY A 39 1.72 -6.80 23.35
N ASP A 40 0.82 -5.87 23.69
CA ASP A 40 0.29 -4.90 22.76
C ASP A 40 1.38 -3.92 22.31
N VAL A 41 1.48 -3.69 21.01
CA VAL A 41 2.53 -2.85 20.39
C VAL A 41 2.44 -1.41 20.89
N LYS A 42 1.25 -0.85 20.99
CA LYS A 42 1.04 0.54 21.45
C LYS A 42 1.51 0.73 22.88
N LEU A 43 1.09 -0.16 23.78
CA LEU A 43 1.47 -0.10 25.19
C LEU A 43 2.97 -0.34 25.37
N SER A 44 3.54 -1.27 24.63
CA SER A 44 4.99 -1.55 24.65
C SER A 44 5.81 -0.34 24.20
N ILE A 45 5.39 0.31 23.10
CA ILE A 45 6.06 1.53 22.59
C ILE A 45 5.92 2.68 23.59
N GLN A 46 4.75 2.87 24.18
CA GLN A 46 4.55 3.91 25.21
C GLN A 46 5.47 3.71 26.41
N SER A 47 5.67 2.47 26.84
CA SER A 47 6.59 2.13 27.92
C SER A 47 8.04 2.37 27.53
N LEU A 48 8.45 1.95 26.32
CA LEU A 48 9.80 2.16 25.81
C LEU A 48 10.14 3.64 25.66
N LEU A 49 9.23 4.47 25.18
CA LEU A 49 9.47 5.91 24.98
C LEU A 49 9.87 6.62 26.27
N ARG A 50 9.37 6.15 27.43
CA ARG A 50 9.73 6.71 28.74
C ARG A 50 11.15 6.36 29.19
N MET A 51 11.72 5.30 28.61
CA MET A 51 13.04 4.77 28.97
C MET A 51 14.13 5.17 27.96
N LEU A 52 13.76 5.73 26.82
CA LEU A 52 14.70 6.10 25.76
C LEU A 52 15.09 7.58 25.87
N ASN A 53 16.37 7.83 25.74
CA ASN A 53 16.86 9.18 25.51
C ASN A 53 16.71 9.55 24.03
N PRO A 54 16.37 10.81 23.71
CA PRO A 54 16.36 11.29 22.33
C PRO A 54 17.74 11.04 21.66
N LYS A 55 17.71 10.48 20.47
CA LYS A 55 18.93 10.30 19.69
C LYS A 55 19.37 11.66 19.14
N THR A 56 20.64 12.01 19.39
CA THR A 56 21.23 13.28 18.93
C THR A 56 21.87 13.16 17.54
N ASP A 57 22.32 11.94 17.14
CA ASP A 57 22.88 11.69 15.83
C ASP A 57 21.77 11.29 14.85
N ASP A 58 21.44 12.20 13.94
CA ASP A 58 20.47 12.03 12.86
C ASP A 58 21.09 11.78 11.47
N SER A 59 22.40 11.60 11.41
CA SER A 59 23.18 11.46 10.16
C SER A 59 22.63 10.36 9.23
N PHE A 60 22.21 9.22 9.81
CA PHE A 60 21.59 8.15 9.05
C PHE A 60 20.24 8.58 8.44
N LEU A 61 19.40 9.26 9.22
CA LEU A 61 18.10 9.76 8.75
C LEU A 61 18.29 10.75 7.60
N LEU A 62 19.15 11.74 7.77
CA LEU A 62 19.46 12.75 6.76
C LEU A 62 19.98 12.12 5.47
N LYS A 63 20.85 11.10 5.57
CA LYS A 63 21.33 10.34 4.41
C LYS A 63 20.19 9.62 3.67
N GLN A 64 19.23 9.04 4.40
CA GLN A 64 18.07 8.37 3.77
C GLN A 64 17.11 9.38 3.16
N LEU A 65 16.85 10.50 3.82
CA LEU A 65 16.03 11.59 3.27
C LEU A 65 16.60 12.13 1.97
N LYS A 66 17.93 12.38 1.91
CA LYS A 66 18.59 12.79 0.67
C LYS A 66 18.42 11.78 -0.48
N ARG A 67 18.50 10.47 -0.16
CA ARG A 67 18.24 9.41 -1.15
C ARG A 67 16.78 9.42 -1.63
N TYR A 68 15.86 9.61 -0.70
CA TYR A 68 14.44 9.68 -1.02
C TYR A 68 14.12 10.87 -1.93
N GLU A 69 14.71 12.05 -1.68
CA GLU A 69 14.57 13.20 -2.57
C GLU A 69 15.12 12.93 -3.99
N GLY A 70 16.22 12.18 -4.12
CA GLY A 70 16.70 11.71 -5.41
C GLY A 70 15.68 10.85 -6.14
N VAL A 71 15.12 9.84 -5.45
CA VAL A 71 14.08 8.96 -6.00
C VAL A 71 12.84 9.75 -6.42
N LYS A 72 12.42 10.75 -5.63
CA LYS A 72 11.28 11.62 -5.99
C LYS A 72 11.54 12.39 -7.28
N LYS A 73 12.74 12.92 -7.47
CA LYS A 73 13.11 13.60 -8.72
C LYS A 73 13.09 12.66 -9.94
N ASP A 74 13.63 11.45 -9.77
CA ASP A 74 13.62 10.44 -10.82
C ASP A 74 12.19 10.05 -11.20
N LEU A 75 11.31 9.87 -10.21
CA LEU A 75 9.90 9.56 -10.44
C LEU A 75 9.15 10.73 -11.09
N ALA A 76 9.43 11.97 -10.72
CA ALA A 76 8.80 13.16 -11.28
C ALA A 76 9.06 13.30 -12.78
N ALA A 77 10.22 12.87 -13.28
CA ALA A 77 10.53 12.91 -14.70
C ALA A 77 9.58 12.07 -15.58
N TYR A 78 8.89 11.09 -15.01
CA TYR A 78 7.89 10.28 -15.71
C TYR A 78 6.48 10.86 -15.65
N THR A 79 6.26 11.89 -14.83
CA THR A 79 4.94 12.54 -14.68
C THR A 79 4.78 13.78 -15.54
N GLU A 80 5.76 14.12 -16.37
CA GLU A 80 5.66 15.22 -17.32
C GLU A 80 4.84 14.79 -18.54
N ASP A 81 3.86 15.61 -18.91
CA ASP A 81 3.13 15.43 -20.16
C ASP A 81 4.08 15.82 -21.32
N LYS A 82 4.47 14.82 -22.10
CA LYS A 82 5.34 15.01 -23.27
C LYS A 82 4.59 15.36 -24.54
N GLY A 83 3.28 15.60 -24.45
CA GLY A 83 2.45 16.03 -25.58
C GLY A 83 2.20 14.96 -26.65
N ASP A 84 2.57 13.70 -26.39
CA ASP A 84 2.21 12.58 -27.28
C ASP A 84 0.78 12.14 -26.99
N VAL A 85 -0.17 12.70 -27.75
CA VAL A 85 -1.61 12.41 -27.64
C VAL A 85 -1.97 10.93 -27.82
N ASN A 86 -1.05 10.11 -28.35
CA ASN A 86 -1.30 8.69 -28.60
C ASN A 86 -0.78 7.78 -27.47
N LYS A 87 -0.02 8.29 -26.50
CA LYS A 87 0.63 7.50 -25.45
C LYS A 87 0.62 8.26 -24.11
N ILE A 88 -0.41 8.03 -23.34
CA ILE A 88 -0.47 8.54 -21.96
C ILE A 88 0.35 7.62 -21.05
N HIS A 89 1.33 8.17 -20.35
CA HIS A 89 2.10 7.42 -19.37
C HIS A 89 1.25 7.14 -18.12
N PRO A 90 1.19 5.90 -17.63
CA PRO A 90 0.45 5.58 -16.41
C PRO A 90 0.90 6.38 -15.18
N GLU A 91 2.17 6.73 -15.13
CA GLU A 91 2.76 7.56 -14.08
C GLU A 91 2.17 8.97 -14.07
N TYR A 92 1.94 9.55 -15.24
CA TYR A 92 1.25 10.84 -15.37
C TYR A 92 -0.18 10.74 -14.85
N VAL A 93 -0.92 9.71 -15.27
CA VAL A 93 -2.30 9.46 -14.79
C VAL A 93 -2.34 9.36 -13.26
N MET A 94 -1.42 8.62 -12.65
CA MET A 94 -1.36 8.48 -11.19
C MET A 94 -1.04 9.79 -10.49
N SER A 95 -0.15 10.61 -11.07
CA SER A 95 0.15 11.94 -10.55
C SER A 95 -1.07 12.86 -10.57
N GLU A 96 -1.87 12.82 -11.64
CA GLU A 96 -3.10 13.60 -11.74
C GLU A 96 -4.18 13.09 -10.76
N ILE A 97 -4.32 11.76 -10.63
CA ILE A 97 -5.21 11.16 -9.63
C ILE A 97 -4.82 11.61 -8.22
N ASP A 98 -3.53 11.63 -7.90
CA ASP A 98 -3.04 12.09 -6.60
C ASP A 98 -3.44 13.53 -6.30
N LYS A 99 -3.25 14.43 -7.27
CA LYS A 99 -3.57 15.87 -7.17
C LYS A 99 -5.06 16.14 -7.01
N LEU A 100 -5.90 15.36 -7.72
CA LEU A 100 -7.35 15.55 -7.77
C LEU A 100 -8.07 14.82 -6.63
N SER A 101 -7.40 13.93 -5.92
CA SER A 101 -8.01 13.14 -4.87
C SER A 101 -8.04 13.87 -3.53
N SER A 102 -9.14 13.68 -2.78
CA SER A 102 -9.29 14.25 -1.44
C SER A 102 -8.23 13.73 -0.46
N ASP A 103 -7.98 14.51 0.60
CA ASP A 103 -6.97 14.16 1.63
C ASP A 103 -7.29 12.89 2.41
N ASP A 104 -8.53 12.43 2.36
CA ASP A 104 -9.02 11.24 3.05
C ASP A 104 -9.55 10.16 2.08
N ALA A 105 -9.23 10.26 0.80
CA ALA A 105 -9.67 9.31 -0.22
C ALA A 105 -9.27 7.86 0.14
N VAL A 106 -10.11 6.92 -0.29
CA VAL A 106 -9.84 5.49 -0.23
C VAL A 106 -9.47 4.99 -1.61
N PHE A 107 -8.26 4.50 -1.76
CA PHE A 107 -7.79 3.87 -3.00
C PHE A 107 -7.88 2.36 -2.86
N THR A 108 -8.42 1.70 -3.85
CA THR A 108 -8.35 0.24 -3.97
C THR A 108 -7.53 -0.13 -5.20
N VAL A 109 -6.61 -1.08 -5.07
CA VAL A 109 -5.65 -1.39 -6.13
C VAL A 109 -5.64 -2.86 -6.48
N ASP A 110 -5.64 -3.16 -7.78
CA ASP A 110 -5.41 -4.51 -8.27
C ASP A 110 -3.94 -4.90 -8.15
N THR A 111 -3.70 -6.20 -8.02
CA THR A 111 -2.35 -6.75 -8.08
C THR A 111 -1.80 -6.61 -9.51
N GLY A 112 -0.59 -6.07 -9.61
CA GLY A 112 0.08 -5.82 -10.87
C GLY A 112 0.71 -4.44 -10.90
N MET A 113 0.84 -3.87 -12.10
CA MET A 113 1.47 -2.55 -12.27
C MET A 113 0.65 -1.42 -11.64
N THR A 114 -0.67 -1.53 -11.59
CA THR A 114 -1.54 -0.57 -10.90
C THR A 114 -1.17 -0.39 -9.43
N CYS A 115 -0.85 -1.49 -8.74
CA CYS A 115 -0.36 -1.45 -7.35
C CYS A 115 1.00 -0.75 -7.25
N VAL A 116 1.91 -1.01 -8.20
CA VAL A 116 3.25 -0.40 -8.21
C VAL A 116 3.14 1.11 -8.45
N TRP A 117 2.34 1.53 -9.42
CA TRP A 117 2.11 2.95 -9.69
C TRP A 117 1.41 3.65 -8.53
N GLY A 118 0.36 3.04 -7.97
CA GLY A 118 -0.31 3.56 -6.78
C GLY A 118 0.66 3.77 -5.61
N ALA A 119 1.48 2.76 -5.30
CA ALA A 119 2.46 2.84 -4.21
C ALA A 119 3.57 3.88 -4.42
N ARG A 120 3.88 4.23 -5.68
CA ARG A 120 4.94 5.19 -6.02
C ARG A 120 4.46 6.63 -6.09
N TYR A 121 3.25 6.86 -6.58
CA TYR A 121 2.78 8.20 -6.95
C TYR A 121 1.68 8.74 -6.03
N LEU A 122 0.88 7.89 -5.40
CA LEU A 122 -0.11 8.37 -4.43
C LEU A 122 0.55 8.75 -3.12
N GLN A 123 0.30 9.96 -2.66
CA GLN A 123 0.86 10.49 -1.42
C GLN A 123 0.07 9.99 -0.21
N ALA A 124 0.78 9.53 0.81
CA ALA A 124 0.20 9.18 2.10
C ALA A 124 0.00 10.45 2.94
N THR A 125 -1.25 10.83 3.20
CA THR A 125 -1.61 12.00 4.01
C THR A 125 -1.81 11.66 5.49
N GLY A 126 -1.78 10.37 5.84
CA GLY A 126 -2.17 9.88 7.15
C GLY A 126 -3.68 9.65 7.31
N LYS A 127 -4.49 10.16 6.38
CA LYS A 127 -5.95 9.96 6.32
C LYS A 127 -6.38 9.09 5.15
N ARG A 128 -5.63 9.10 4.04
CA ARG A 128 -5.86 8.25 2.87
C ARG A 128 -5.63 6.78 3.22
N HIS A 129 -6.48 5.92 2.69
CA HIS A 129 -6.34 4.48 2.80
C HIS A 129 -6.01 3.87 1.44
N MET A 130 -5.11 2.88 1.43
CA MET A 130 -4.84 2.07 0.25
C MET A 130 -5.15 0.61 0.58
N LEU A 131 -6.13 0.04 -0.10
CA LEU A 131 -6.59 -1.33 0.07
C LEU A 131 -6.16 -2.17 -1.14
N GLY A 132 -5.74 -3.38 -0.89
CA GLY A 132 -5.32 -4.30 -1.95
C GLY A 132 -5.00 -5.68 -1.41
N SER A 133 -4.81 -6.65 -2.30
CA SER A 133 -4.47 -8.03 -1.95
C SER A 133 -2.95 -8.22 -1.77
N PHE A 134 -2.34 -7.49 -0.83
CA PHE A 134 -0.87 -7.45 -0.68
C PHE A 134 -0.25 -8.76 -0.17
N ASN A 135 -1.03 -9.64 0.46
CA ASN A 135 -0.55 -10.92 0.97
C ASN A 135 -0.70 -12.06 -0.04
N HIS A 136 -1.83 -12.11 -0.75
CA HIS A 136 -2.15 -13.20 -1.70
C HIS A 136 -1.91 -12.81 -3.16
N GLY A 137 -1.86 -11.52 -3.47
CA GLY A 137 -1.62 -11.06 -4.83
C GLY A 137 -2.79 -11.35 -5.78
N SER A 138 -4.04 -11.27 -5.30
CA SER A 138 -5.23 -11.51 -6.13
C SER A 138 -5.42 -10.40 -7.14
N MET A 139 -5.70 -10.77 -8.38
CA MET A 139 -6.25 -9.87 -9.40
C MET A 139 -7.74 -9.62 -9.12
N ALA A 140 -8.33 -8.62 -9.78
CA ALA A 140 -9.76 -8.33 -9.73
C ALA A 140 -10.31 -7.98 -8.32
N ASN A 141 -9.45 -7.56 -7.41
CA ASN A 141 -9.86 -7.21 -6.04
C ASN A 141 -10.20 -5.72 -5.87
N ALA A 142 -9.71 -4.84 -6.75
CA ALA A 142 -9.88 -3.39 -6.61
C ALA A 142 -11.36 -2.98 -6.69
N LEU A 143 -12.08 -3.44 -7.70
CA LEU A 143 -13.48 -3.05 -7.91
C LEU A 143 -14.41 -3.50 -6.78
N PRO A 144 -14.45 -4.78 -6.36
CA PRO A 144 -15.29 -5.20 -5.24
C PRO A 144 -14.89 -4.54 -3.91
N GLN A 145 -13.60 -4.30 -3.67
CA GLN A 145 -13.16 -3.55 -2.50
C GLN A 145 -13.62 -2.08 -2.55
N ALA A 146 -13.63 -1.44 -3.72
CA ALA A 146 -14.13 -0.08 -3.88
C ALA A 146 -15.64 0.01 -3.58
N ILE A 147 -16.42 -0.94 -4.07
CA ILE A 147 -17.86 -1.03 -3.76
C ILE A 147 -18.05 -1.17 -2.24
N GLY A 148 -17.33 -2.09 -1.61
CA GLY A 148 -17.39 -2.26 -0.16
C GLY A 148 -16.95 -1.01 0.62
N ALA A 149 -15.90 -0.32 0.16
CA ALA A 149 -15.43 0.92 0.77
C ALA A 149 -16.44 2.06 0.62
N ALA A 150 -17.07 2.21 -0.55
CA ALA A 150 -18.10 3.23 -0.77
C ALA A 150 -19.36 3.01 0.09
N LEU A 151 -19.74 1.76 0.33
CA LEU A 151 -20.83 1.43 1.24
C LEU A 151 -20.45 1.69 2.71
N ALA A 152 -19.20 1.42 3.09
CA ALA A 152 -18.73 1.61 4.47
C ALA A 152 -18.44 3.08 4.80
N TYR A 153 -18.08 3.87 3.81
CA TYR A 153 -17.68 5.29 3.95
C TYR A 153 -18.38 6.14 2.88
N PRO A 154 -19.70 6.36 2.98
CA PRO A 154 -20.50 7.01 1.93
C PRO A 154 -20.06 8.46 1.64
N ASP A 155 -19.46 9.14 2.62
CA ASP A 155 -19.02 10.54 2.49
C ASP A 155 -17.56 10.68 2.01
N ARG A 156 -16.87 9.57 1.74
CA ARG A 156 -15.46 9.59 1.29
C ARG A 156 -15.35 9.29 -0.19
N GLN A 157 -14.42 9.97 -0.83
CA GLN A 157 -14.05 9.64 -2.21
C GLN A 157 -13.40 8.25 -2.25
N VAL A 158 -13.91 7.38 -3.11
CA VAL A 158 -13.35 6.04 -3.36
C VAL A 158 -12.88 5.96 -4.81
N VAL A 159 -11.62 5.55 -5.00
CA VAL A 159 -11.00 5.42 -6.32
C VAL A 159 -10.50 3.99 -6.51
N ALA A 160 -11.04 3.28 -7.49
CA ALA A 160 -10.61 1.94 -7.85
C ALA A 160 -9.56 1.98 -8.97
N LEU A 161 -8.36 1.48 -8.70
CA LEU A 161 -7.28 1.34 -9.66
C LEU A 161 -7.26 -0.11 -10.17
N CYS A 162 -8.05 -0.35 -11.20
CA CYS A 162 -8.20 -1.67 -11.80
C CYS A 162 -7.19 -1.85 -12.94
N GLY A 163 -6.58 -3.03 -13.03
CA GLY A 163 -5.95 -3.47 -14.27
C GLY A 163 -7.01 -3.92 -15.28
N ASP A 164 -6.69 -3.88 -16.57
CA ASP A 164 -7.56 -4.33 -17.66
C ASP A 164 -8.03 -5.78 -17.47
N GLY A 165 -7.11 -6.69 -17.18
CA GLY A 165 -7.42 -8.08 -16.87
C GLY A 165 -8.23 -8.24 -15.60
N GLY A 166 -7.91 -7.50 -14.54
CA GLY A 166 -8.65 -7.52 -13.28
C GLY A 166 -10.09 -7.04 -13.44
N LEU A 167 -10.27 -5.93 -14.15
CA LEU A 167 -11.60 -5.39 -14.45
C LEU A 167 -12.42 -6.39 -15.27
N SER A 168 -11.83 -6.97 -16.32
CA SER A 168 -12.49 -7.96 -17.18
C SER A 168 -13.02 -9.17 -16.41
N MET A 169 -12.26 -9.64 -15.41
CA MET A 169 -12.68 -10.77 -14.56
C MET A 169 -13.92 -10.50 -13.72
N THR A 170 -14.21 -9.24 -13.39
CA THR A 170 -15.34 -8.86 -12.53
C THR A 170 -16.52 -8.25 -13.27
N LEU A 171 -16.37 -7.87 -14.54
CA LEU A 171 -17.42 -7.24 -15.33
C LEU A 171 -18.71 -8.08 -15.39
N GLY A 172 -18.60 -9.39 -15.56
CA GLY A 172 -19.75 -10.30 -15.59
C GLY A 172 -20.53 -10.32 -14.27
N ALA A 173 -19.80 -10.31 -13.14
CA ALA A 173 -20.43 -10.29 -11.82
C ALA A 173 -21.11 -8.95 -11.52
N VAL A 174 -20.50 -7.83 -11.89
CA VAL A 174 -21.05 -6.49 -11.72
C VAL A 174 -22.32 -6.32 -12.58
N SER A 175 -22.28 -6.74 -13.85
CA SER A 175 -23.46 -6.68 -14.75
C SER A 175 -24.60 -7.51 -14.20
N TYR A 176 -24.35 -8.70 -13.66
CA TYR A 176 -25.38 -9.55 -13.12
C TYR A 176 -26.02 -9.00 -11.85
N THR A 177 -25.22 -8.48 -10.93
CA THR A 177 -25.74 -7.97 -9.64
C THR A 177 -26.42 -6.62 -9.74
N HIS A 178 -25.95 -5.72 -10.62
CA HIS A 178 -26.51 -4.38 -10.74
C HIS A 178 -27.58 -4.25 -11.80
N LEU A 179 -27.46 -4.88 -12.96
CA LEU A 179 -28.44 -4.74 -14.03
C LEU A 179 -29.67 -5.62 -13.81
N ARG A 180 -29.50 -6.87 -13.39
CA ARG A 180 -30.67 -7.75 -13.12
C ARG A 180 -31.43 -7.46 -11.83
N ALA A 181 -30.77 -6.93 -10.81
CA ALA A 181 -31.46 -6.51 -9.59
C ALA A 181 -32.39 -5.31 -9.82
N HIS A 182 -32.20 -4.54 -10.89
CA HIS A 182 -33.13 -3.49 -11.30
C HIS A 182 -34.30 -4.03 -12.14
N GLU A 183 -34.10 -5.06 -12.95
CA GLU A 183 -35.19 -5.66 -13.76
C GLU A 183 -36.22 -6.40 -12.89
N THR A 184 -35.79 -7.05 -11.82
CA THR A 184 -36.70 -7.75 -10.90
C THR A 184 -37.52 -6.83 -9.98
N ARG A 185 -37.23 -5.54 -9.92
CA ARG A 185 -38.03 -4.56 -9.15
C ARG A 185 -39.23 -3.98 -9.92
N HIS A 186 -39.31 -4.20 -11.21
CA HIS A 186 -40.43 -3.71 -12.05
C HIS A 186 -41.51 -4.76 -12.30
N ASP A 187 -41.32 -6.02 -11.90
CA ASP A 187 -42.25 -7.12 -12.11
C ASP A 187 -42.94 -7.59 -10.81
N LEU A 188 -42.89 -6.80 -9.74
CA LEU A 188 -43.58 -6.95 -8.48
C LEU A 188 -44.39 -5.67 -8.19
#